data_fe20132d0498fca6ea80c23c7210ff5a
#
_entry.id   fe20132d0498fca6ea80c23c7210ff5a
#
_cell.length_a   1.000
_cell.length_b   1.000
_cell.length_c   1.000
_cell.angle_alpha   90.00
_cell.angle_beta   90.00
_cell.angle_gamma   90.00
#
_symmetry.space_group_name_H-M   'P 1'
#
loop_
_entity.id
_entity.type
_entity.pdbx_description
1 polymer ?
#
loop_
_entity_poly.entity_id
_entity_poly.type
_entity_poly.pdbx_seq_one_letter_code
_entity_poly.pdbx_strand_id
1 'polypeptide(L)'
;MRWGMAINLTRCVGCYACVIACKTEHFLPLDVAWNRVAVFEAEGINKQIYPTLCNHCKEPPCVEVCPTGATEQRKDGIVWVDSDKCIGCRSCMMACPYQVRVFNEEPGEYYPGQGFTPYEEMREKIYPLQPGTVSKCNFCMERIEGGLSNGKRPGVDREVTPACVIACPAKARIFGDLDDPESEVSTVIRIGRGYQLRPEAGTDPSIYYIAK
;
A
#
# COMPACT_ATOMS: atom_id res chain seq x y z
N MET A 1 -2.31 13.31 13.65
CA MET A 1 -1.81 13.04 12.28
C MET A 1 -2.10 11.60 11.94
N ARG A 2 -2.83 11.38 10.86
CA ARG A 2 -3.19 10.07 10.32
C ARG A 2 -2.93 10.07 8.81
N TRP A 3 -1.96 9.30 8.37
CA TRP A 3 -1.68 9.21 6.93
C TRP A 3 -2.78 8.47 6.17
N GLY A 4 -3.14 9.00 5.00
CA GLY A 4 -4.11 8.37 4.12
C GLY A 4 -3.97 8.76 2.67
N MET A 5 -4.80 8.17 1.83
CA MET A 5 -4.75 8.36 0.39
C MET A 5 -6.15 8.45 -0.22
N ALA A 6 -6.34 9.38 -1.13
CA ALA A 6 -7.48 9.40 -2.03
C ALA A 6 -7.09 8.82 -3.39
N ILE A 7 -7.92 7.94 -3.95
CA ILE A 7 -7.76 7.35 -5.28
C ILE A 7 -8.94 7.80 -6.15
N ASN A 8 -8.68 8.69 -7.08
CA ASN A 8 -9.68 9.21 -8.00
C ASN A 8 -9.85 8.25 -9.19
N LEU A 9 -10.93 7.48 -9.18
CA LEU A 9 -11.24 6.50 -10.22
C LEU A 9 -11.61 7.15 -11.57
N THR A 10 -12.02 8.43 -11.58
CA THR A 10 -12.32 9.13 -12.83
C THR A 10 -11.05 9.46 -13.63
N ARG A 11 -9.92 9.57 -12.91
CA ARG A 11 -8.60 9.83 -13.51
C ARG A 11 -7.80 8.54 -13.75
N CYS A 12 -8.09 7.48 -13.02
CA CYS A 12 -7.32 6.23 -13.12
C CYS A 12 -7.56 5.54 -14.47
N VAL A 13 -6.49 5.33 -15.22
CA VAL A 13 -6.52 4.67 -16.54
C VAL A 13 -6.02 3.21 -16.50
N GLY A 14 -5.72 2.67 -15.30
CA GLY A 14 -5.26 1.30 -15.14
C GLY A 14 -3.87 1.01 -15.72
N CYS A 15 -2.98 2.00 -15.80
CA CYS A 15 -1.67 1.89 -16.47
C CYS A 15 -0.62 1.08 -15.70
N TYR A 16 -0.91 0.59 -14.50
CA TYR A 16 -0.01 -0.17 -13.62
C TYR A 16 1.26 0.56 -13.16
N ALA A 17 1.48 1.83 -13.47
CA ALA A 17 2.64 2.60 -13.04
C ALA A 17 2.82 2.58 -11.50
N CYS A 18 1.73 2.62 -10.74
CA CYS A 18 1.75 2.52 -9.29
C CYS A 18 2.20 1.13 -8.77
N VAL A 19 1.93 0.06 -9.52
CA VAL A 19 2.38 -1.30 -9.18
C VAL A 19 3.87 -1.43 -9.41
N ILE A 20 4.35 -1.01 -10.57
CA ILE A 20 5.77 -1.05 -10.93
C ILE A 20 6.59 -0.16 -9.98
N ALA A 21 6.13 1.07 -9.72
CA ALA A 21 6.82 1.97 -8.78
C ALA A 21 6.94 1.36 -7.37
N CYS A 22 5.89 0.68 -6.89
CA CYS A 22 5.92 0.00 -5.60
C CYS A 22 6.91 -1.17 -5.60
N LYS A 23 6.92 -1.97 -6.69
CA LYS A 23 7.87 -3.07 -6.84
C LYS A 23 9.31 -2.57 -6.87
N THR A 24 9.57 -1.51 -7.62
CA THR A 24 10.92 -0.92 -7.73
C THR A 24 11.39 -0.31 -6.42
N GLU A 25 10.52 0.44 -5.74
CA GLU A 25 10.85 1.11 -4.48
C GLU A 25 11.24 0.13 -3.37
N HIS A 26 10.54 -0.99 -3.27
CA HIS A 26 10.69 -1.97 -2.20
C HIS A 26 11.39 -3.26 -2.68
N PHE A 27 11.97 -3.27 -3.85
CA PHE A 27 12.65 -4.43 -4.44
C PHE A 27 11.82 -5.72 -4.37
N LEU A 28 10.50 -5.64 -4.58
CA LEU A 28 9.61 -6.78 -4.40
C LEU A 28 9.87 -7.88 -5.45
N PRO A 29 9.92 -9.16 -5.03
CA PRO A 29 10.05 -10.30 -5.93
C PRO A 29 8.93 -10.35 -6.98
N LEU A 30 9.09 -11.21 -8.00
CA LEU A 30 8.16 -11.30 -9.11
C LEU A 30 6.71 -11.61 -8.67
N ASP A 31 6.56 -12.49 -7.71
CA ASP A 31 5.29 -12.99 -7.16
C ASP A 31 4.68 -12.09 -6.07
N VAL A 32 5.45 -11.16 -5.49
CA VAL A 32 4.99 -10.26 -4.44
C VAL A 32 4.49 -8.93 -5.02
N ALA A 33 3.24 -8.58 -4.76
CA ALA A 33 2.64 -7.31 -5.15
C ALA A 33 1.87 -6.69 -3.99
N TRP A 34 2.41 -5.60 -3.41
CA TRP A 34 1.75 -4.82 -2.36
C TRP A 34 0.70 -3.85 -2.88
N ASN A 35 0.77 -3.55 -4.15
CA ASN A 35 -0.14 -2.67 -4.87
C ASN A 35 -0.64 -3.43 -6.10
N ARG A 36 -1.94 -3.45 -6.32
CA ARG A 36 -2.57 -4.20 -7.41
C ARG A 36 -3.58 -3.30 -8.13
N VAL A 37 -3.93 -3.67 -9.34
CA VAL A 37 -5.03 -3.04 -10.08
C VAL A 37 -6.03 -4.15 -10.40
N ALA A 38 -7.17 -4.11 -9.72
CA ALA A 38 -8.28 -4.99 -10.03
C ALA A 38 -9.09 -4.37 -11.18
N VAL A 39 -9.45 -5.20 -12.13
CA VAL A 39 -10.28 -4.83 -13.28
C VAL A 39 -11.53 -5.68 -13.24
N PHE A 40 -12.69 -5.02 -13.20
CA PHE A 40 -13.99 -5.67 -13.23
C PHE A 40 -14.64 -5.38 -14.58
N GLU A 41 -14.93 -6.42 -15.31
CA GLU A 41 -15.67 -6.38 -16.57
C GLU A 41 -16.88 -7.33 -16.44
N ALA A 42 -18.07 -6.83 -16.74
CA ALA A 42 -19.28 -7.63 -16.81
C ALA A 42 -20.12 -7.17 -18.01
N GLU A 43 -20.91 -8.07 -18.57
CA GLU A 43 -21.81 -7.75 -19.68
C GLU A 43 -22.75 -6.59 -19.31
N GLY A 44 -22.78 -5.53 -20.14
CA GLY A 44 -23.58 -4.33 -19.88
C GLY A 44 -23.03 -3.36 -18.84
N ILE A 45 -21.87 -3.64 -18.23
CA ILE A 45 -21.21 -2.76 -17.26
C ILE A 45 -19.91 -2.24 -17.84
N ASN A 46 -19.73 -0.92 -17.80
CA ASN A 46 -18.45 -0.32 -18.18
C ASN A 46 -17.31 -0.88 -17.33
N LYS A 47 -16.18 -1.16 -17.97
CA LYS A 47 -14.94 -1.57 -17.30
C LYS A 47 -14.64 -0.67 -16.10
N GLN A 48 -14.52 -1.28 -14.92
CA GLN A 48 -14.18 -0.59 -13.68
C GLN A 48 -12.78 -1.00 -13.23
N ILE A 49 -11.97 -0.02 -12.87
CA ILE A 49 -10.57 -0.17 -12.51
C ILE A 49 -10.41 0.29 -11.07
N TYR A 50 -9.98 -0.64 -10.20
CA TYR A 50 -9.75 -0.37 -8.78
C TYR A 50 -8.29 -0.65 -8.42
N PRO A 51 -7.44 0.37 -8.27
CA PRO A 51 -6.14 0.19 -7.64
C PRO A 51 -6.31 -0.13 -6.17
N THR A 52 -5.77 -1.26 -5.71
CA THR A 52 -5.90 -1.75 -4.33
C THR A 52 -4.54 -1.88 -3.66
N LEU A 53 -4.49 -1.58 -2.39
CA LEU A 53 -3.31 -1.68 -1.52
C LEU A 53 -3.77 -1.83 -0.07
N CYS A 54 -2.85 -1.94 0.90
CA CYS A 54 -3.25 -1.94 2.31
C CYS A 54 -4.01 -0.66 2.65
N ASN A 55 -5.15 -0.83 3.31
CA ASN A 55 -6.02 0.29 3.67
C ASN A 55 -5.58 1.04 4.94
N HIS A 56 -4.56 0.56 5.65
CA HIS A 56 -4.09 1.17 6.90
C HIS A 56 -5.27 1.57 7.80
N CYS A 57 -6.12 0.57 8.07
CA CYS A 57 -7.35 0.73 8.83
C CYS A 57 -7.10 1.36 10.19
N LYS A 58 -8.04 2.17 10.69
CA LYS A 58 -7.99 2.72 12.05
C LYS A 58 -8.27 1.64 13.09
N GLU A 59 -9.22 0.75 12.76
CA GLU A 59 -9.55 -0.45 13.53
C GLU A 59 -9.03 -1.69 12.76
N PRO A 60 -7.74 -2.03 12.85
CA PRO A 60 -7.13 -3.04 11.99
C PRO A 60 -7.28 -4.46 12.56
N PRO A 61 -8.20 -5.30 12.06
CA PRO A 61 -8.40 -6.66 12.58
C PRO A 61 -7.14 -7.53 12.46
N CYS A 62 -6.28 -7.20 11.51
CA CYS A 62 -5.01 -7.91 11.32
C CYS A 62 -3.97 -7.65 12.43
N VAL A 63 -4.10 -6.58 13.21
CA VAL A 63 -3.30 -6.32 14.42
C VAL A 63 -3.83 -7.18 15.55
N GLU A 64 -5.14 -7.19 15.75
CA GLU A 64 -5.79 -7.93 16.85
C GLU A 64 -5.52 -9.44 16.82
N VAL A 65 -5.48 -10.03 15.61
CA VAL A 65 -5.29 -11.48 15.46
C VAL A 65 -3.82 -11.90 15.41
N CYS A 66 -2.87 -10.97 15.54
CA CYS A 66 -1.45 -11.32 15.44
C CYS A 66 -0.92 -11.90 16.78
N PRO A 67 -0.61 -13.20 16.87
CA PRO A 67 -0.26 -13.83 18.13
C PRO A 67 1.10 -13.37 18.70
N THR A 68 2.00 -12.89 17.83
CA THR A 68 3.33 -12.43 18.22
C THR A 68 3.44 -10.92 18.32
N GLY A 69 2.38 -10.18 17.98
CA GLY A 69 2.43 -8.73 17.87
C GLY A 69 3.31 -8.21 16.71
N ALA A 70 3.65 -9.07 15.74
CA ALA A 70 4.43 -8.67 14.56
C ALA A 70 3.70 -7.66 13.68
N THR A 71 2.36 -7.71 13.63
CA THR A 71 1.58 -6.68 12.96
C THR A 71 1.20 -5.61 13.96
N GLU A 72 1.63 -4.39 13.73
CA GLU A 72 1.45 -3.27 14.64
C GLU A 72 0.84 -2.06 13.90
N GLN A 73 0.15 -1.21 14.66
CA GLN A 73 -0.30 0.09 14.18
C GLN A 73 0.51 1.20 14.86
N ARG A 74 1.08 2.08 14.07
CA ARG A 74 1.82 3.24 14.54
C ARG A 74 0.87 4.37 14.95
N LYS A 75 1.39 5.36 15.70
CA LYS A 75 0.64 6.54 16.14
C LYS A 75 0.14 7.41 14.98
N ASP A 76 0.80 7.33 13.82
CA ASP A 76 0.42 8.02 12.58
C ASP A 76 -0.54 7.22 11.69
N GLY A 77 -1.10 6.15 12.22
CA GLY A 77 -2.09 5.29 11.54
C GLY A 77 -1.49 4.25 10.58
N ILE A 78 -0.18 4.28 10.34
CA ILE A 78 0.45 3.27 9.48
C ILE A 78 0.42 1.91 10.18
N VAL A 79 -0.22 0.94 9.53
CA VAL A 79 -0.11 -0.47 9.95
C VAL A 79 1.11 -1.06 9.24
N TRP A 80 1.98 -1.74 9.96
CA TRP A 80 3.19 -2.36 9.42
C TRP A 80 3.38 -3.78 9.94
N VAL A 81 4.39 -4.48 9.48
CA VAL A 81 4.75 -5.83 9.93
C VAL A 81 6.23 -5.86 10.26
N ASP A 82 6.54 -6.26 11.48
CA ASP A 82 7.87 -6.58 11.94
C ASP A 82 8.19 -8.01 11.48
N SER A 83 9.08 -8.15 10.50
CA SER A 83 9.45 -9.45 9.94
C SER A 83 10.18 -10.35 10.96
N ASP A 84 10.92 -9.74 11.89
CA ASP A 84 11.68 -10.50 12.88
C ASP A 84 10.78 -11.17 13.94
N LYS A 85 9.61 -10.58 14.19
CA LYS A 85 8.58 -11.15 15.07
C LYS A 85 7.59 -12.05 14.34
N CYS A 86 7.53 -11.97 13.00
CA CYS A 86 6.53 -12.67 12.21
C CYS A 86 6.85 -14.16 12.08
N ILE A 87 5.94 -15.03 12.57
CA ILE A 87 6.06 -16.49 12.46
C ILE A 87 5.32 -17.08 11.26
N GLY A 88 4.81 -16.24 10.34
CA GLY A 88 4.14 -16.70 9.13
C GLY A 88 2.82 -17.46 9.32
N CYS A 89 2.15 -17.34 10.45
CA CYS A 89 0.90 -18.08 10.74
C CYS A 89 -0.29 -17.69 9.84
N ARG A 90 -0.17 -16.63 9.04
CA ARG A 90 -1.16 -16.13 8.06
C ARG A 90 -2.50 -15.68 8.65
N SER A 91 -2.70 -15.67 9.98
CA SER A 91 -3.95 -15.22 10.62
C SER A 91 -4.34 -13.82 10.19
N CYS A 92 -3.37 -12.91 10.06
CA CYS A 92 -3.60 -11.54 9.59
C CYS A 92 -4.02 -11.45 8.10
N MET A 93 -3.70 -12.46 7.28
CA MET A 93 -4.19 -12.55 5.90
C MET A 93 -5.67 -12.95 5.90
N MET A 94 -6.06 -13.91 6.73
CA MET A 94 -7.45 -14.37 6.85
C MET A 94 -8.36 -13.28 7.44
N ALA A 95 -7.87 -12.51 8.42
CA ALA A 95 -8.63 -11.42 9.03
C ALA A 95 -8.76 -10.18 8.14
N CYS A 96 -7.94 -10.04 7.10
CA CYS A 96 -7.96 -8.85 6.23
C CYS A 96 -9.16 -8.88 5.27
N PRO A 97 -10.17 -8.00 5.41
CA PRO A 97 -11.33 -8.00 4.52
C PRO A 97 -10.98 -7.57 3.08
N TYR A 98 -9.82 -6.96 2.88
CA TYR A 98 -9.35 -6.46 1.58
C TYR A 98 -8.38 -7.40 0.88
N GLN A 99 -7.92 -8.47 1.54
CA GLN A 99 -7.00 -9.48 1.01
C GLN A 99 -5.72 -8.89 0.35
N VAL A 100 -5.16 -7.87 1.00
CA VAL A 100 -4.01 -7.11 0.48
C VAL A 100 -2.68 -7.46 1.16
N ARG A 101 -2.65 -8.56 1.88
CA ARG A 101 -1.44 -9.12 2.50
C ARG A 101 -0.88 -10.24 1.63
N VAL A 102 0.42 -10.36 1.60
CA VAL A 102 1.13 -11.38 0.81
C VAL A 102 2.00 -12.19 1.76
N PHE A 103 2.00 -13.49 1.59
CA PHE A 103 2.97 -14.37 2.24
C PHE A 103 4.24 -14.41 1.38
N ASN A 104 5.38 -14.23 2.00
CA ASN A 104 6.67 -14.23 1.32
C ASN A 104 7.17 -15.67 1.24
N GLU A 105 7.14 -16.24 0.06
CA GLU A 105 7.80 -17.52 -0.26
C GLU A 105 9.32 -17.28 -0.44
N GLU A 106 10.09 -18.34 -0.60
CA GLU A 106 11.46 -18.20 -1.07
C GLU A 106 11.47 -17.50 -2.43
N PRO A 107 12.22 -16.40 -2.59
CA PRO A 107 12.20 -15.66 -3.83
C PRO A 107 12.83 -16.46 -4.96
N GLY A 108 12.04 -16.74 -5.99
CA GLY A 108 12.55 -17.33 -7.22
C GLY A 108 13.36 -16.35 -8.06
N GLU A 109 14.10 -16.88 -9.00
CA GLU A 109 14.81 -16.10 -10.02
C GLU A 109 13.82 -15.45 -10.99
N TYR A 110 14.06 -14.21 -11.42
CA TYR A 110 13.28 -13.56 -12.48
C TYR A 110 13.37 -14.35 -13.80
N TYR A 111 14.53 -14.95 -14.05
CA TYR A 111 14.80 -15.79 -15.21
C TYR A 111 15.28 -17.18 -14.76
N PRO A 112 14.37 -18.15 -14.56
CA PRO A 112 14.72 -19.44 -13.99
C PRO A 112 15.90 -20.12 -14.68
N GLY A 113 16.89 -20.56 -13.89
CA GLY A 113 18.10 -21.24 -14.38
C GLY A 113 19.20 -20.31 -14.91
N GLN A 114 19.03 -18.98 -14.79
CA GLN A 114 20.03 -18.02 -15.24
C GLN A 114 20.76 -17.31 -14.08
N GLY A 115 20.40 -17.62 -12.84
CA GLY A 115 20.92 -16.97 -11.63
C GLY A 115 20.27 -15.61 -11.38
N PHE A 116 20.63 -15.00 -10.27
CA PHE A 116 20.08 -13.70 -9.87
C PHE A 116 20.59 -12.57 -10.76
N THR A 117 19.67 -11.71 -11.16
CA THR A 117 19.98 -10.45 -11.82
C THR A 117 20.61 -9.46 -10.83
N PRO A 118 21.34 -8.43 -11.29
CA PRO A 118 21.85 -7.38 -10.42
C PRO A 118 20.77 -6.72 -9.54
N TYR A 119 19.54 -6.65 -10.03
CA TYR A 119 18.41 -6.12 -9.27
C TYR A 119 18.01 -7.05 -8.10
N GLU A 120 18.01 -8.37 -8.31
CA GLU A 120 17.73 -9.35 -7.28
C GLU A 120 18.85 -9.39 -6.23
N GLU A 121 20.12 -9.28 -6.64
CA GLU A 121 21.24 -9.15 -5.71
C GLU A 121 21.16 -7.87 -4.88
N MET A 122 20.70 -6.76 -5.46
CA MET A 122 20.45 -5.50 -4.72
C MET A 122 19.33 -5.65 -3.71
N ARG A 123 18.25 -6.38 -4.04
CA ARG A 123 17.16 -6.68 -3.10
C ARG A 123 17.67 -7.27 -1.81
N GLU A 124 18.50 -8.31 -1.88
CA GLU A 124 19.03 -9.00 -0.71
C GLU A 124 19.87 -8.08 0.20
N LYS A 125 20.46 -7.03 -0.36
CA LYS A 125 21.31 -6.08 0.37
C LYS A 125 20.55 -4.89 0.93
N ILE A 126 19.52 -4.40 0.21
CA ILE A 126 18.86 -3.12 0.50
C ILE A 126 17.51 -3.32 1.17
N TYR A 127 16.73 -4.29 0.70
CA TYR A 127 15.37 -4.52 1.18
C TYR A 127 15.03 -6.03 1.17
N PRO A 128 15.71 -6.82 1.99
CA PRO A 128 15.45 -8.26 2.02
C PRO A 128 14.04 -8.54 2.52
N LEU A 129 13.27 -9.29 1.73
CA LEU A 129 12.01 -9.85 2.18
C LEU A 129 12.27 -11.20 2.82
N GLN A 130 11.99 -11.30 4.11
CA GLN A 130 12.22 -12.51 4.86
C GLN A 130 11.24 -13.61 4.45
N PRO A 131 11.70 -14.75 3.91
CA PRO A 131 10.84 -15.88 3.60
C PRO A 131 10.10 -16.42 4.84
N GLY A 132 8.92 -16.99 4.62
CA GLY A 132 8.11 -17.49 5.71
C GLY A 132 7.35 -16.42 6.50
N THR A 133 7.44 -15.15 6.11
CA THR A 133 6.76 -14.03 6.77
C THR A 133 5.62 -13.46 5.92
N VAL A 134 4.83 -12.56 6.50
CA VAL A 134 3.78 -11.83 5.78
C VAL A 134 4.21 -10.39 5.55
N SER A 135 4.02 -9.90 4.32
CA SER A 135 4.29 -8.51 3.97
C SER A 135 3.07 -7.80 3.38
N LYS A 136 3.15 -6.48 3.28
CA LYS A 136 2.11 -5.62 2.69
C LYS A 136 2.61 -4.19 2.51
N CYS A 137 1.87 -3.36 1.78
CA CYS A 137 2.14 -1.93 1.68
C CYS A 137 2.30 -1.28 3.07
N ASN A 138 3.36 -0.51 3.25
CA ASN A 138 3.70 0.26 4.47
C ASN A 138 3.61 1.78 4.26
N PHE A 139 2.97 2.25 3.18
CA PHE A 139 2.95 3.65 2.72
C PHE A 139 4.33 4.23 2.40
N CYS A 140 5.33 3.40 2.12
CA CYS A 140 6.72 3.83 1.99
C CYS A 140 7.18 4.61 3.24
N MET A 141 6.97 4.02 4.43
CA MET A 141 7.20 4.67 5.72
C MET A 141 8.63 5.22 5.85
N GLU A 142 9.60 4.60 5.22
CA GLU A 142 10.99 5.02 5.21
C GLU A 142 11.16 6.40 4.54
N ARG A 143 10.39 6.67 3.46
CA ARG A 143 10.33 8.00 2.83
C ARG A 143 9.69 9.02 3.74
N ILE A 144 8.58 8.65 4.37
CA ILE A 144 7.83 9.53 5.28
C ILE A 144 8.72 9.93 6.46
N GLU A 145 9.37 8.98 7.12
CA GLU A 145 10.25 9.21 8.27
C GLU A 145 11.46 10.08 7.91
N GLY A 146 12.13 9.72 6.82
CA GLY A 146 13.25 10.51 6.29
C GLY A 146 12.83 11.93 5.93
N GLY A 147 11.60 12.12 5.48
CA GLY A 147 11.05 13.43 5.17
C GLY A 147 10.76 14.27 6.40
N LEU A 148 10.02 13.71 7.33
CA LEU A 148 9.63 14.42 8.57
C LEU A 148 10.86 14.86 9.38
N SER A 149 11.89 14.03 9.48
CA SER A 149 13.14 14.37 10.17
C SER A 149 13.91 15.53 9.50
N ASN A 150 13.66 15.79 8.21
CA ASN A 150 14.26 16.87 7.44
C ASN A 150 13.29 18.06 7.19
N GLY A 151 12.18 18.14 7.91
CA GLY A 151 11.21 19.22 7.80
C GLY A 151 10.41 19.22 6.49
N LYS A 152 10.43 18.13 5.73
CA LYS A 152 9.66 17.94 4.49
C LYS A 152 8.26 17.40 4.77
N ARG A 153 7.35 17.62 3.83
CA ARG A 153 5.92 17.29 3.98
C ARG A 153 5.51 16.16 3.03
N PRO A 154 5.27 14.93 3.52
CA PRO A 154 4.72 13.84 2.71
C PRO A 154 3.39 14.24 2.06
N GLY A 155 3.27 13.94 0.77
CA GLY A 155 2.12 14.36 -0.05
C GLY A 155 2.33 15.69 -0.80
N VAL A 156 3.28 16.53 -0.35
CA VAL A 156 3.66 17.79 -0.98
C VAL A 156 5.03 17.67 -1.62
N ASP A 157 6.03 17.32 -0.80
CA ASP A 157 7.40 17.16 -1.26
C ASP A 157 7.59 15.78 -1.91
N ARG A 158 8.03 15.78 -3.16
CA ARG A 158 8.06 14.58 -4.01
C ARG A 158 8.90 13.44 -3.44
N GLU A 159 10.08 13.75 -2.90
CA GLU A 159 11.05 12.76 -2.43
C GLU A 159 10.59 11.99 -1.19
N VAL A 160 9.63 12.53 -0.44
CA VAL A 160 9.11 11.95 0.82
C VAL A 160 7.66 11.48 0.70
N THR A 161 7.11 11.57 -0.51
CA THR A 161 5.79 11.05 -0.85
C THR A 161 5.87 9.60 -1.33
N PRO A 162 4.89 8.72 -1.03
CA PRO A 162 4.91 7.34 -1.49
C PRO A 162 5.14 7.18 -2.99
N ALA A 163 5.99 6.24 -3.38
CA ALA A 163 6.43 6.04 -4.76
C ALA A 163 5.25 5.86 -5.75
N CYS A 164 4.21 5.14 -5.33
CA CYS A 164 3.02 4.91 -6.16
C CYS A 164 2.17 6.17 -6.41
N VAL A 165 2.30 7.19 -5.57
CA VAL A 165 1.66 8.51 -5.77
C VAL A 165 2.45 9.31 -6.79
N ILE A 166 3.77 9.38 -6.60
CA ILE A 166 4.69 10.13 -7.47
C ILE A 166 4.67 9.61 -8.90
N ALA A 167 4.62 8.28 -9.05
CA ALA A 167 4.66 7.62 -10.35
C ALA A 167 3.32 7.67 -11.11
N CYS A 168 2.23 8.15 -10.48
CA CYS A 168 0.92 8.18 -11.13
C CYS A 168 0.84 9.28 -12.21
N PRO A 169 0.87 8.96 -13.52
CA PRO A 169 0.88 9.97 -14.58
C PRO A 169 -0.45 10.74 -14.67
N ALA A 170 -1.54 10.08 -14.27
CA ALA A 170 -2.89 10.67 -14.27
C ALA A 170 -3.19 11.46 -12.98
N LYS A 171 -2.24 11.54 -12.03
CA LYS A 171 -2.44 12.15 -10.71
C LYS A 171 -3.74 11.67 -10.04
N ALA A 172 -4.04 10.39 -10.20
CA ALA A 172 -5.22 9.77 -9.62
C ALA A 172 -5.05 9.43 -8.13
N ARG A 173 -3.81 9.47 -7.61
CA ARG A 173 -3.49 9.18 -6.21
C ARG A 173 -3.04 10.46 -5.53
N ILE A 174 -3.67 10.80 -4.42
CA ILE A 174 -3.36 11.95 -3.57
C ILE A 174 -3.09 11.42 -2.17
N PHE A 175 -1.98 11.80 -1.55
CA PHE A 175 -1.56 11.33 -0.24
C PHE A 175 -1.38 12.50 0.72
N GLY A 176 -1.64 12.32 2.00
CA GLY A 176 -1.43 13.34 3.02
C GLY A 176 -2.01 12.97 4.38
N ASP A 177 -2.05 13.96 5.27
CA ASP A 177 -2.63 13.84 6.60
C ASP A 177 -4.15 13.99 6.54
N LEU A 178 -4.89 12.95 6.94
CA LEU A 178 -6.35 12.96 7.01
C LEU A 178 -6.90 13.79 8.17
N ASP A 179 -6.08 14.02 9.20
CA ASP A 179 -6.47 14.83 10.37
C ASP A 179 -6.30 16.34 10.09
N ASP A 180 -5.59 16.71 9.02
CA ASP A 180 -5.49 18.08 8.56
C ASP A 180 -6.62 18.37 7.54
N PRO A 181 -7.65 19.18 7.89
CA PRO A 181 -8.76 19.49 7.01
C PRO A 181 -8.35 20.32 5.77
N GLU A 182 -7.20 21.02 5.83
CA GLU A 182 -6.68 21.83 4.75
C GLU A 182 -5.73 21.04 3.82
N SER A 183 -5.37 19.82 4.20
CA SER A 183 -4.55 18.96 3.34
C SER A 183 -5.26 18.69 1.99
N GLU A 184 -4.46 18.51 0.93
CA GLU A 184 -5.01 18.20 -0.40
C GLU A 184 -5.86 16.92 -0.36
N VAL A 185 -5.40 15.89 0.37
CA VAL A 185 -6.13 14.61 0.47
C VAL A 185 -7.50 14.81 1.13
N SER A 186 -7.58 15.53 2.25
CA SER A 186 -8.85 15.80 2.95
C SER A 186 -9.80 16.64 2.11
N THR A 187 -9.27 17.65 1.43
CA THR A 187 -10.04 18.50 0.53
C THR A 187 -10.62 17.70 -0.64
N VAL A 188 -9.81 16.86 -1.28
CA VAL A 188 -10.25 16.06 -2.45
C VAL A 188 -11.28 15.00 -2.02
N ILE A 189 -11.13 14.38 -0.85
CA ILE A 189 -12.11 13.45 -0.29
C ILE A 189 -13.45 14.15 -0.07
N ARG A 190 -13.44 15.32 0.56
CA ARG A 190 -14.66 16.11 0.86
C ARG A 190 -15.38 16.53 -0.41
N ILE A 191 -14.68 17.15 -1.35
CA ILE A 191 -15.27 17.65 -2.60
C ILE A 191 -15.74 16.51 -3.50
N GLY A 192 -14.91 15.45 -3.61
CA GLY A 192 -15.17 14.28 -4.44
C GLY A 192 -16.14 13.27 -3.81
N ARG A 193 -16.67 13.55 -2.63
CA ARG A 193 -17.51 12.59 -1.87
C ARG A 193 -16.85 11.22 -1.79
N GLY A 194 -15.58 11.20 -1.35
CA GLY A 194 -14.81 9.99 -1.24
C GLY A 194 -15.46 8.95 -0.33
N TYR A 195 -15.45 7.70 -0.74
CA TYR A 195 -15.99 6.59 0.01
C TYR A 195 -14.91 5.55 0.33
N GLN A 196 -15.12 4.79 1.38
CA GLN A 196 -14.29 3.67 1.79
C GLN A 196 -14.84 2.35 1.25
N LEU A 197 -13.95 1.39 0.96
CA LEU A 197 -14.37 0.05 0.57
C LEU A 197 -14.84 -0.73 1.80
N ARG A 198 -15.88 -1.55 1.62
CA ARG A 198 -16.41 -2.46 2.63
C ARG A 198 -16.70 -1.78 3.98
N PRO A 199 -17.54 -0.74 4.01
CA PRO A 199 -17.87 -0.05 5.25
C PRO A 199 -18.52 -0.99 6.29
N GLU A 200 -19.17 -2.06 5.83
CA GLU A 200 -19.76 -3.11 6.69
C GLU A 200 -18.73 -3.88 7.52
N ALA A 201 -17.45 -3.85 7.13
CA ALA A 201 -16.37 -4.49 7.88
C ALA A 201 -15.95 -3.71 9.14
N GLY A 202 -16.40 -2.47 9.31
CA GLY A 202 -16.15 -1.65 10.51
C GLY A 202 -14.70 -1.27 10.76
N THR A 203 -13.83 -1.35 9.75
CA THR A 203 -12.37 -1.19 9.92
C THR A 203 -11.86 0.24 9.79
N ASP A 204 -12.71 1.20 9.39
CA ASP A 204 -12.36 2.61 9.12
C ASP A 204 -11.05 2.78 8.29
N PRO A 205 -11.07 2.43 6.98
CA PRO A 205 -9.91 2.55 6.10
C PRO A 205 -9.34 3.97 6.00
N SER A 206 -8.00 4.09 5.83
CA SER A 206 -7.35 5.35 5.47
C SER A 206 -7.22 5.56 3.96
N ILE A 207 -7.81 4.66 3.17
CA ILE A 207 -7.90 4.78 1.70
C ILE A 207 -9.34 5.14 1.34
N TYR A 208 -9.48 6.23 0.56
CA TYR A 208 -10.74 6.70 0.04
C TYR A 208 -10.76 6.63 -1.49
N TYR A 209 -11.89 6.25 -2.04
CA TYR A 209 -12.10 6.21 -3.48
C TYR A 209 -13.08 7.30 -3.89
N ILE A 210 -12.80 7.95 -5.01
CA ILE A 210 -13.67 8.95 -5.63
C ILE A 210 -14.19 8.35 -6.92
N ALA A 211 -15.50 8.09 -6.95
CA ALA A 211 -16.19 7.55 -8.12
C ALA A 211 -16.41 8.62 -9.21
N LYS A 212 -16.81 8.12 -10.40
CA LYS A 212 -17.35 8.95 -11.49
C LYS A 212 -18.70 9.50 -11.14
#